data_6941e11bae4a1d3bb67f1c82efa24e27
#
_entry.id   6941e11bae4a1d3bb67f1c82efa24e27
#
_cell.length_a   1.000
_cell.length_b   1.000
_cell.length_c   1.000
_cell.angle_alpha   90.00
_cell.angle_beta   90.00
_cell.angle_gamma   90.00
#
_symmetry.space_group_name_H-M   'P 1'
#
loop_
_entity.id
_entity.type
_entity.pdbx_description
1 polymer ?
#
loop_
_entity_poly.entity_id
_entity_poly.type
_entity_poly.pdbx_seq_one_letter_code
_entity_poly.pdbx_strand_id
1 'polypeptide(L)'
;MSQTPAIQVHGADFYRALAEKAAAVPRRRQSHSLHASQDAAVHRIFNAMQPDSYVQPHAHFEPTKDESVVVLQGRMGLLEFDAQGTVLARFVLGPGEVATIPAGVIHGWCCLAPNTVFFEAKAGPYARPTGAECAAFAPAEGEPGTAEALARLVALATAEKSPVGERFNSAKA
;
A
#
# COMPACT_ATOMS: atom_id res chain seq x y z
N MET A 1 -32.96 7.83 -5.91
CA MET A 1 -32.75 8.37 -7.28
C MET A 1 -31.43 7.79 -7.77
N SER A 2 -31.46 6.99 -8.83
CA SER A 2 -30.24 6.47 -9.47
C SER A 2 -29.51 7.64 -10.13
N GLN A 3 -28.29 7.92 -9.70
CA GLN A 3 -27.48 8.92 -10.40
C GLN A 3 -27.12 8.40 -11.80
N THR A 4 -27.30 9.22 -12.80
CA THR A 4 -26.84 8.91 -14.16
C THR A 4 -25.32 8.72 -14.12
N PRO A 5 -24.77 7.65 -14.72
CA PRO A 5 -23.32 7.46 -14.80
C PRO A 5 -22.66 8.66 -15.48
N ALA A 6 -21.62 9.21 -14.87
CA ALA A 6 -20.87 10.36 -15.37
C ALA A 6 -19.37 10.14 -15.19
N ILE A 7 -18.56 10.79 -16.05
CA ILE A 7 -17.11 10.81 -15.88
C ILE A 7 -16.78 11.55 -14.59
N GLN A 8 -15.93 10.95 -13.76
CA GLN A 8 -15.42 11.56 -12.52
C GLN A 8 -13.92 11.84 -12.69
N VAL A 9 -13.49 13.02 -12.23
CA VAL A 9 -12.09 13.42 -12.22
C VAL A 9 -11.68 13.68 -10.77
N HIS A 10 -10.57 13.06 -10.36
CA HIS A 10 -10.02 13.18 -9.02
C HIS A 10 -8.65 13.87 -9.12
N GLY A 11 -8.51 15.03 -8.53
CA GLY A 11 -7.29 15.84 -8.56
C GLY A 11 -6.86 16.29 -7.16
N ALA A 12 -6.03 17.32 -7.10
CA ALA A 12 -5.38 17.78 -5.87
C ALA A 12 -6.35 18.09 -4.71
N ASP A 13 -7.51 18.67 -5.00
CA ASP A 13 -8.52 18.99 -3.97
C ASP A 13 -9.11 17.71 -3.36
N PHE A 14 -9.35 16.69 -4.20
CA PHE A 14 -9.82 15.38 -3.72
C PHE A 14 -8.74 14.71 -2.86
N TYR A 15 -7.46 14.75 -3.27
CA TYR A 15 -6.36 14.16 -2.50
C TYR A 15 -6.20 14.84 -1.15
N ARG A 16 -6.28 16.18 -1.11
CA ARG A 16 -6.25 16.95 0.14
C ARG A 16 -7.38 16.54 1.09
N ALA A 17 -8.63 16.52 0.60
CA ALA A 17 -9.77 16.15 1.40
C ALA A 17 -9.70 14.69 1.93
N LEU A 18 -9.16 13.76 1.12
CA LEU A 18 -8.97 12.36 1.56
C LEU A 18 -7.87 12.27 2.63
N ALA A 19 -6.77 13.02 2.49
CA ALA A 19 -5.68 13.08 3.45
C ALA A 19 -6.12 13.72 4.80
N GLU A 20 -6.95 14.75 4.76
CA GLU A 20 -7.56 15.35 5.97
C GLU A 20 -8.43 14.32 6.71
N LYS A 21 -9.25 13.56 6.00
CA LYS A 21 -10.02 12.45 6.59
C LYS A 21 -9.10 11.38 7.20
N ALA A 22 -8.02 11.01 6.52
CA ALA A 22 -7.04 10.08 7.05
C ALA A 22 -6.40 10.58 8.34
N ALA A 23 -6.07 11.88 8.41
CA ALA A 23 -5.51 12.51 9.60
C ALA A 23 -6.48 12.56 10.78
N ALA A 24 -7.78 12.55 10.54
CA ALA A 24 -8.81 12.66 11.56
C ALA A 24 -9.23 11.32 12.19
N VAL A 25 -8.84 10.19 11.63
CA VAL A 25 -9.25 8.86 12.13
C VAL A 25 -8.13 8.15 12.90
N PRO A 26 -8.45 7.29 13.89
CA PRO A 26 -7.44 6.62 14.71
C PRO A 26 -6.43 5.77 13.93
N ARG A 27 -6.86 5.13 12.84
CA ARG A 27 -5.99 4.33 11.96
C ARG A 27 -5.02 5.16 11.14
N ARG A 28 -5.19 6.49 11.13
CA ARG A 28 -4.35 7.44 10.40
C ARG A 28 -4.27 7.15 8.90
N ARG A 29 -5.30 6.46 8.36
CA ARG A 29 -5.49 6.22 6.93
C ARG A 29 -6.96 6.14 6.57
N GLN A 30 -7.26 6.49 5.31
CA GLN A 30 -8.60 6.48 4.74
C GLN A 30 -8.55 6.01 3.29
N SER A 31 -9.44 5.09 2.94
CA SER A 31 -9.62 4.62 1.56
C SER A 31 -10.88 5.18 0.94
N HIS A 32 -10.84 5.37 -0.39
CA HIS A 32 -11.99 5.72 -1.21
C HIS A 32 -12.04 4.77 -2.42
N SER A 33 -13.04 3.88 -2.43
CA SER A 33 -13.23 2.88 -3.48
C SER A 33 -13.96 3.48 -4.69
N LEU A 34 -13.47 3.18 -5.89
CA LEU A 34 -14.11 3.53 -7.16
C LEU A 34 -14.95 2.38 -7.74
N HIS A 35 -14.85 1.20 -7.16
CA HIS A 35 -15.66 0.03 -7.52
C HIS A 35 -16.96 0.02 -6.71
N ALA A 36 -18.02 -0.52 -7.29
CA ALA A 36 -19.37 -0.42 -6.73
C ALA A 36 -19.62 -1.37 -5.53
N SER A 37 -18.90 -2.50 -5.46
CA SER A 37 -19.05 -3.49 -4.40
C SER A 37 -17.77 -4.26 -4.16
N GLN A 38 -17.69 -5.00 -3.06
CA GLN A 38 -16.58 -5.88 -2.72
C GLN A 38 -16.46 -7.08 -3.69
N ASP A 39 -17.53 -7.39 -4.43
CA ASP A 39 -17.56 -8.48 -5.44
C ASP A 39 -17.09 -8.00 -6.83
N ALA A 40 -16.71 -6.73 -6.97
CA ALA A 40 -16.23 -6.22 -8.26
C ALA A 40 -14.98 -6.98 -8.71
N ALA A 41 -14.91 -7.32 -10.00
CA ALA A 41 -13.79 -8.06 -10.58
C ALA A 41 -12.45 -7.31 -10.50
N VAL A 42 -12.50 -5.98 -10.43
CA VAL A 42 -11.32 -5.11 -10.28
C VAL A 42 -11.59 -4.11 -9.16
N HIS A 43 -10.74 -4.10 -8.17
CA HIS A 43 -10.73 -3.10 -7.10
C HIS A 43 -9.83 -1.94 -7.52
N ARG A 44 -10.37 -0.74 -7.40
CA ARG A 44 -9.70 0.54 -7.71
C ARG A 44 -9.91 1.44 -6.50
N ILE A 45 -8.82 1.82 -5.84
CA ILE A 45 -8.89 2.41 -4.52
C ILE A 45 -7.90 3.57 -4.43
N PHE A 46 -8.37 4.75 -4.04
CA PHE A 46 -7.50 5.78 -3.50
C PHE A 46 -7.27 5.53 -2.01
N ASN A 47 -6.04 5.56 -1.59
CA ASN A 47 -5.64 5.46 -0.20
C ASN A 47 -4.90 6.73 0.20
N ALA A 48 -5.29 7.33 1.31
CA ALA A 48 -4.52 8.37 1.97
C ALA A 48 -4.00 7.87 3.30
N MET A 49 -2.73 8.12 3.61
CA MET A 49 -2.08 7.67 4.84
C MET A 49 -1.18 8.74 5.43
N GLN A 50 -1.08 8.74 6.75
CA GLN A 50 -0.17 9.55 7.53
C GLN A 50 1.07 8.73 7.95
N PRO A 51 2.20 9.36 8.31
CA PRO A 51 3.43 8.66 8.69
C PRO A 51 3.29 7.73 9.90
N ASP A 52 2.32 7.97 10.76
CA ASP A 52 2.00 7.17 11.95
C ASP A 52 0.96 6.07 11.70
N SER A 53 0.57 5.82 10.44
CA SER A 53 -0.31 4.72 10.07
C SER A 53 0.47 3.43 9.85
N TYR A 54 0.10 2.39 10.58
CA TYR A 54 0.70 1.05 10.45
C TYR A 54 -0.19 0.12 9.64
N VAL A 55 0.40 -0.59 8.69
CA VAL A 55 -0.19 -1.73 7.98
C VAL A 55 0.74 -2.92 8.19
N GLN A 56 0.20 -4.03 8.70
CA GLN A 56 0.97 -5.26 8.86
C GLN A 56 1.48 -5.71 7.49
N PRO A 57 2.77 -6.04 7.32
CA PRO A 57 3.27 -6.69 6.12
C PRO A 57 2.46 -7.94 5.79
N HIS A 58 2.18 -8.14 4.50
CA HIS A 58 1.29 -9.22 4.05
C HIS A 58 1.61 -9.65 2.62
N ALA A 59 0.96 -10.71 2.17
CA ALA A 59 0.97 -11.16 0.78
C ALA A 59 -0.46 -11.45 0.33
N HIS A 60 -0.66 -11.57 -0.98
CA HIS A 60 -1.89 -12.07 -1.58
C HIS A 60 -1.57 -13.36 -2.33
N PHE A 61 -2.04 -14.50 -1.83
CA PHE A 61 -1.64 -15.81 -2.37
C PHE A 61 -2.48 -16.29 -3.56
N GLU A 62 -3.64 -15.68 -3.81
CA GLU A 62 -4.41 -16.01 -5.01
C GLU A 62 -3.63 -15.58 -6.26
N PRO A 63 -3.41 -16.47 -7.26
CA PRO A 63 -2.50 -16.22 -8.40
C PRO A 63 -2.87 -15.00 -9.25
N THR A 64 -4.10 -14.52 -9.16
CA THR A 64 -4.60 -13.37 -9.93
C THR A 64 -4.56 -12.06 -9.15
N LYS A 65 -4.08 -12.06 -7.91
CA LYS A 65 -4.08 -10.87 -7.04
C LYS A 65 -2.76 -10.12 -7.06
N ASP A 66 -2.24 -9.89 -8.24
CA ASP A 66 -1.22 -8.85 -8.41
C ASP A 66 -1.79 -7.50 -8.00
N GLU A 67 -0.96 -6.70 -7.37
CA GLU A 67 -1.32 -5.36 -6.95
C GLU A 67 -0.46 -4.32 -7.67
N SER A 68 -1.10 -3.28 -8.19
CA SER A 68 -0.41 -2.13 -8.77
C SER A 68 -0.70 -0.89 -7.95
N VAL A 69 0.35 -0.17 -7.59
CA VAL A 69 0.27 1.05 -6.78
C VAL A 69 0.95 2.19 -7.52
N VAL A 70 0.31 3.34 -7.59
CA VAL A 70 0.93 4.58 -8.07
C VAL A 70 0.83 5.66 -6.99
N VAL A 71 1.95 6.27 -6.64
CA VAL A 71 1.97 7.41 -5.71
C VAL A 71 1.50 8.66 -6.45
N LEU A 72 0.52 9.35 -5.89
CA LEU A 72 -0.08 10.56 -6.45
C LEU A 72 0.40 11.82 -5.72
N GLN A 73 0.66 11.70 -4.42
CA GLN A 73 1.13 12.77 -3.55
C GLN A 73 1.95 12.19 -2.40
N GLY A 74 2.96 12.92 -1.93
CA GLY A 74 3.79 12.51 -0.79
C GLY A 74 4.89 11.54 -1.15
N ARG A 75 5.26 10.63 -0.23
CA ARG A 75 6.32 9.63 -0.40
C ARG A 75 5.98 8.36 0.34
N MET A 76 6.26 7.21 -0.27
CA MET A 76 6.01 5.89 0.27
C MET A 76 7.29 5.06 0.27
N GLY A 77 7.59 4.39 1.38
CA GLY A 77 8.54 3.29 1.42
C GLY A 77 7.81 1.98 1.13
N LEU A 78 8.33 1.16 0.23
CA LEU A 78 7.84 -0.17 -0.10
C LEU A 78 8.98 -1.17 0.12
N LEU A 79 8.69 -2.26 0.83
CA LEU A 79 9.65 -3.29 1.22
C LEU A 79 9.16 -4.66 0.77
N GLU A 80 10.06 -5.46 0.22
CA GLU A 80 9.85 -6.88 -0.08
C GLU A 80 10.55 -7.71 1.00
N PHE A 81 9.91 -8.77 1.48
CA PHE A 81 10.40 -9.63 2.55
C PHE A 81 10.41 -11.11 2.16
N ASP A 82 11.30 -11.87 2.78
CA ASP A 82 11.16 -13.32 2.88
C ASP A 82 10.20 -13.70 4.03
N ALA A 83 9.92 -15.00 4.17
CA ALA A 83 9.03 -15.52 5.21
C ALA A 83 9.55 -15.31 6.65
N GLN A 84 10.83 -15.03 6.81
CA GLN A 84 11.49 -14.77 8.09
C GLN A 84 11.56 -13.27 8.44
N GLY A 85 11.11 -12.41 7.52
CA GLY A 85 11.13 -10.95 7.70
C GLY A 85 12.46 -10.29 7.34
N THR A 86 13.32 -10.99 6.59
CA THR A 86 14.51 -10.40 5.99
C THR A 86 14.10 -9.54 4.80
N VAL A 87 14.63 -8.33 4.70
CA VAL A 87 14.38 -7.45 3.57
C VAL A 87 15.11 -7.95 2.33
N LEU A 88 14.37 -8.29 1.29
CA LEU A 88 14.89 -8.71 -0.01
C LEU A 88 15.09 -7.52 -0.96
N ALA A 89 14.18 -6.55 -0.90
CA ALA A 89 14.26 -5.32 -1.68
C ALA A 89 13.60 -4.15 -0.95
N ARG A 90 14.01 -2.93 -1.30
CA ARG A 90 13.44 -1.69 -0.76
C ARG A 90 13.33 -0.64 -1.84
N PHE A 91 12.24 0.12 -1.82
CA PHE A 91 11.94 1.18 -2.76
C PHE A 91 11.41 2.39 -2.01
N VAL A 92 11.74 3.58 -2.48
CA VAL A 92 11.10 4.82 -2.05
C VAL A 92 10.44 5.43 -3.27
N LEU A 93 9.11 5.51 -3.22
CA LEU A 93 8.29 5.98 -4.33
C LEU A 93 7.80 7.40 -4.06
N GLY A 94 7.91 8.25 -5.08
CA GLY A 94 7.36 9.60 -5.13
C GLY A 94 6.22 9.72 -6.16
N PRO A 95 5.64 10.92 -6.31
CA PRO A 95 4.53 11.15 -7.23
C PRO A 95 4.86 10.75 -8.67
N GLY A 96 3.96 9.97 -9.30
CA GLY A 96 4.11 9.45 -10.66
C GLY A 96 4.86 8.12 -10.75
N GLU A 97 5.48 7.65 -9.67
CA GLU A 97 6.15 6.34 -9.66
C GLU A 97 5.14 5.22 -9.38
N VAL A 98 5.33 4.11 -10.08
CA VAL A 98 4.45 2.94 -10.06
C VAL A 98 5.23 1.73 -9.57
N ALA A 99 4.63 0.95 -8.69
CA ALA A 99 5.10 -0.39 -8.33
C ALA A 99 4.06 -1.43 -8.70
N THR A 100 4.51 -2.57 -9.20
CA THR A 100 3.70 -3.79 -9.34
C THR A 100 4.21 -4.82 -8.36
N ILE A 101 3.31 -5.36 -7.55
CA ILE A 101 3.58 -6.35 -6.53
C ILE A 101 2.94 -7.66 -6.99
N PRO A 102 3.72 -8.64 -7.45
CA PRO A 102 3.19 -9.93 -7.87
C PRO A 102 2.51 -10.68 -6.72
N ALA A 103 1.52 -11.50 -7.05
CA ALA A 103 0.90 -12.40 -6.08
C ALA A 103 1.95 -13.27 -5.40
N GLY A 104 1.79 -13.49 -4.09
CA GLY A 104 2.71 -14.27 -3.26
C GLY A 104 3.91 -13.49 -2.71
N VAL A 105 4.18 -12.29 -3.17
CA VAL A 105 5.26 -11.45 -2.63
C VAL A 105 4.84 -10.88 -1.28
N ILE A 106 5.58 -11.22 -0.22
CA ILE A 106 5.39 -10.59 1.09
C ILE A 106 5.93 -9.17 1.02
N HIS A 107 5.06 -8.21 1.24
CA HIS A 107 5.40 -6.80 1.16
C HIS A 107 4.86 -6.01 2.34
N GLY A 108 5.47 -4.87 2.60
CA GLY A 108 5.03 -3.89 3.57
C GLY A 108 5.34 -2.49 3.07
N TRP A 109 4.52 -1.53 3.45
CA TRP A 109 4.74 -0.13 3.14
C TRP A 109 4.63 0.76 4.36
N CYS A 110 5.26 1.92 4.27
CA CYS A 110 5.15 2.99 5.25
C CYS A 110 5.10 4.34 4.53
N CYS A 111 4.41 5.31 5.12
CA CYS A 111 4.43 6.66 4.59
C CYS A 111 5.63 7.42 5.14
N LEU A 112 6.40 8.05 4.23
CA LEU A 112 7.61 8.80 4.54
C LEU A 112 7.37 10.32 4.51
N ALA A 113 6.16 10.75 4.13
CA ALA A 113 5.75 12.15 4.15
C ALA A 113 4.29 12.26 4.63
N PRO A 114 3.94 13.35 5.31
CA PRO A 114 2.54 13.63 5.66
C PRO A 114 1.65 13.69 4.42
N ASN A 115 0.38 13.29 4.59
CA ASN A 115 -0.64 13.38 3.55
C ASN A 115 -0.27 12.62 2.27
N THR A 116 0.40 11.47 2.40
CA THR A 116 0.70 10.60 1.25
C THR A 116 -0.59 10.02 0.70
N VAL A 117 -0.78 10.15 -0.62
CA VAL A 117 -1.93 9.60 -1.35
C VAL A 117 -1.43 8.73 -2.48
N PHE A 118 -1.98 7.55 -2.59
CA PHE A 118 -1.66 6.61 -3.67
C PHE A 118 -2.94 5.95 -4.19
N PHE A 119 -2.88 5.52 -5.44
CA PHE A 119 -3.93 4.73 -6.07
C PHE A 119 -3.47 3.28 -6.18
N GLU A 120 -4.36 2.38 -5.83
CA GLU A 120 -4.16 0.94 -5.83
C GLU A 120 -5.17 0.29 -6.77
N ALA A 121 -4.70 -0.63 -7.60
CA ALA A 121 -5.55 -1.49 -8.41
C ALA A 121 -5.14 -2.95 -8.22
N LYS A 122 -6.13 -3.80 -7.95
CA LYS A 122 -5.93 -5.26 -7.82
C LYS A 122 -7.18 -6.03 -8.22
N ALA A 123 -7.03 -7.32 -8.49
CA ALA A 123 -8.15 -8.19 -8.78
C ALA A 123 -9.06 -8.33 -7.54
N GLY A 124 -10.36 -8.35 -7.79
CA GLY A 124 -11.38 -8.76 -6.83
C GLY A 124 -11.78 -10.23 -7.04
N PRO A 125 -12.76 -10.71 -6.27
CA PRO A 125 -13.49 -10.02 -5.19
C PRO A 125 -12.61 -9.75 -3.96
N TYR A 126 -13.08 -8.89 -3.05
CA TYR A 126 -12.42 -8.70 -1.76
C TYR A 126 -12.54 -9.98 -0.92
N ALA A 127 -11.42 -10.46 -0.47
CA ALA A 127 -11.36 -11.42 0.62
C ALA A 127 -10.59 -10.78 1.79
N ARG A 128 -11.08 -10.95 3.01
CA ARG A 128 -10.32 -10.51 4.17
C ARG A 128 -9.04 -11.33 4.23
N PRO A 129 -7.87 -10.71 4.38
CA PRO A 129 -6.61 -11.44 4.51
C PRO A 129 -6.72 -12.51 5.60
N THR A 130 -6.30 -13.72 5.26
CA THR A 130 -6.21 -14.83 6.21
C THR A 130 -4.95 -14.71 7.05
N GLY A 131 -4.87 -15.44 8.17
CA GLY A 131 -3.65 -15.45 8.99
C GLY A 131 -2.40 -15.87 8.22
N ALA A 132 -2.55 -16.68 7.15
CA ALA A 132 -1.44 -17.09 6.30
C ALA A 132 -0.92 -15.97 5.39
N GLU A 133 -1.77 -15.01 5.03
CA GLU A 133 -1.40 -13.84 4.21
C GLU A 133 -0.74 -12.74 5.05
N CYS A 134 -0.99 -12.70 6.36
CA CYS A 134 -0.35 -11.76 7.27
C CYS A 134 1.03 -12.27 7.67
N ALA A 135 2.04 -11.43 7.57
CA ALA A 135 3.41 -11.80 7.94
C ALA A 135 3.55 -12.05 9.45
N ALA A 136 3.88 -13.29 9.82
CA ALA A 136 3.99 -13.70 11.23
C ALA A 136 5.13 -13.00 12.00
N PHE A 137 6.10 -12.41 11.30
CA PHE A 137 7.21 -11.67 11.91
C PHE A 137 6.85 -10.25 12.36
N ALA A 138 5.62 -9.80 12.11
CA ALA A 138 5.17 -8.46 12.43
C ALA A 138 3.83 -8.50 13.19
N PRO A 139 3.61 -7.62 14.19
CA PRO A 139 2.37 -7.61 14.97
C PRO A 139 1.17 -7.28 14.07
N ALA A 140 0.01 -7.82 14.43
CA ALA A 140 -1.26 -7.40 13.81
C ALA A 140 -1.58 -5.95 14.17
N GLU A 141 -2.38 -5.29 13.32
CA GLU A 141 -2.81 -3.92 13.60
C GLU A 141 -3.60 -3.84 14.91
N GLY A 142 -3.22 -2.90 15.77
CA GLY A 142 -3.80 -2.71 17.10
C GLY A 142 -3.17 -3.55 18.21
N GLU A 143 -2.28 -4.48 17.89
CA GLU A 143 -1.52 -5.25 18.87
C GLU A 143 -0.33 -4.45 19.43
N PRO A 144 0.18 -4.81 20.62
CA PRO A 144 1.42 -4.25 21.16
C PRO A 144 2.58 -4.41 20.17
N GLY A 145 3.47 -3.40 20.10
CA GLY A 145 4.65 -3.42 19.22
C GLY A 145 4.43 -2.85 17.83
N THR A 146 3.21 -2.39 17.49
CA THR A 146 2.94 -1.81 16.15
C THR A 146 3.72 -0.52 15.91
N ALA A 147 3.97 0.31 16.92
CA ALA A 147 4.75 1.53 16.80
C ALA A 147 6.23 1.22 16.48
N GLU A 148 6.82 0.25 17.17
CA GLU A 148 8.18 -0.23 16.93
C GLU A 148 8.30 -0.89 15.56
N ALA A 149 7.29 -1.68 15.15
CA ALA A 149 7.26 -2.29 13.84
C ALA A 149 7.19 -1.23 12.73
N LEU A 150 6.36 -0.20 12.88
CA LEU A 150 6.32 0.92 11.95
C LEU A 150 7.66 1.68 11.89
N ALA A 151 8.25 1.99 13.03
CA ALA A 151 9.56 2.64 13.09
C ALA A 151 10.64 1.80 12.37
N ARG A 152 10.59 0.47 12.53
CA ARG A 152 11.47 -0.46 11.80
C ARG A 152 11.24 -0.40 10.29
N LEU A 153 9.98 -0.42 9.82
CA LEU A 153 9.67 -0.30 8.40
C LEU A 153 10.22 1.00 7.81
N VAL A 154 10.04 2.12 8.51
CA VAL A 154 10.57 3.43 8.08
C VAL A 154 12.10 3.40 8.02
N ALA A 155 12.77 2.91 9.06
CA ALA A 155 14.22 2.81 9.10
C ALA A 155 14.77 1.92 7.98
N LEU A 156 14.13 0.78 7.70
CA LEU A 156 14.51 -0.14 6.63
C LEU A 156 14.30 0.49 5.24
N ALA A 157 13.20 1.22 5.04
CA ALA A 157 12.90 1.87 3.77
C ALA A 157 13.87 3.03 3.47
N THR A 158 14.34 3.72 4.51
CA THR A 158 15.21 4.92 4.38
C THR A 158 16.69 4.65 4.61
N ALA A 159 17.09 3.42 4.94
CA ALA A 159 18.49 3.06 5.10
C ALA A 159 19.27 3.34 3.82
N GLU A 160 20.48 3.90 3.96
CA GLU A 160 21.37 4.11 2.81
C GLU A 160 21.57 2.81 2.03
N LYS A 161 21.69 2.92 0.70
CA LYS A 161 21.78 1.78 -0.22
C LYS A 161 22.94 0.86 0.21
N SER A 162 22.62 -0.27 0.83
CA SER A 162 23.41 -1.48 0.63
C SER A 162 23.14 -1.96 -0.80
N PRO A 163 24.10 -2.55 -1.50
CA PRO A 163 23.92 -3.00 -2.89
C PRO A 163 23.06 -4.27 -2.99
N VAL A 164 21.88 -4.26 -2.40
CA VAL A 164 20.84 -5.25 -2.66
C VAL A 164 20.10 -4.72 -3.89
N GLY A 165 20.29 -5.42 -5.00
CA GLY A 165 20.10 -4.98 -6.37
C GLY A 165 18.84 -4.17 -6.66
N GLU A 166 19.03 -3.15 -7.48
CA GLU A 166 17.99 -2.64 -8.36
C GLU A 166 17.50 -3.80 -9.22
N ARG A 167 16.40 -4.43 -8.87
CA ARG A 167 15.70 -5.34 -9.77
C ARG A 167 14.97 -4.49 -10.82
N PHE A 168 15.72 -3.92 -11.75
CA PHE A 168 15.15 -3.55 -13.03
C PHE A 168 14.76 -4.85 -13.74
N ASN A 169 13.52 -5.21 -13.63
CA ASN A 169 12.98 -6.25 -14.49
C ASN A 169 12.86 -5.62 -15.88
N SER A 170 13.88 -5.81 -16.71
CA SER A 170 13.76 -5.62 -18.16
C SER A 170 12.79 -6.68 -18.66
N ALA A 171 11.50 -6.48 -18.44
CA ALA A 171 10.46 -7.28 -19.04
C ALA A 171 10.60 -7.13 -20.54
N LYS A 172 10.79 -8.25 -21.21
CA LYS A 172 10.85 -8.42 -22.66
C LYS A 172 9.74 -7.60 -23.33
N ALA A 173 10.16 -6.66 -24.18
CA ALA A 173 9.31 -6.10 -25.20
C ALA A 173 8.91 -7.20 -26.20
#